data_0dfe045c6634692adf8c857fcf8a92ab
#
_entry.id   0dfe045c6634692adf8c857fcf8a92ab
#
_cell.length_a   1.000
_cell.length_b   1.000
_cell.length_c   1.000
_cell.angle_alpha   90.00
_cell.angle_beta   90.00
_cell.angle_gamma   90.00
#
_symmetry.space_group_name_H-M   'P 1'
#
loop_
_entity.id
_entity.type
_entity.pdbx_description
1 polymer ?
#
loop_
_entity_poly.entity_id
_entity_poly.type
_entity_poly.pdbx_seq_one_letter_code
_entity_poly.pdbx_strand_id
1 'polypeptide(L)'
;KSVKPLPRRKLYEKVPLMDCFTAPCKGGCPIQQDIPEYIELCRKGRYDSALRLICEKNPLPFITGTICAHRCQTKCTRNFYEDSVQIRATKLVAAQRGYDAYVSKLKPAAPVKDSRKVAVIGGGPTGMAAAYFVGRAGIPVTVFEKSDRLGGIVRQVIPGFRISDEAIDKDAALVARMGAEIRLNTSAPSVAQLKAEGYTHIFFAVGAWKAGKLDIPGNVVPVIGWLKDLKAGKDVSLGHVAVVGGGNTAMDAARAALRAGAQSSTLVYRRTKKYMPADAEELELAIADGVRFLELVSPVEQKDGKLRCERMKLGEPDEKGRRKPEPTGEFVDIDCDTVISAVGEKVESEIFTADGIEVDGKGLPAFRTNVEGVFAGGDAMRGPATVVEGIADAQWFANAVIGEAHKYAVPAHARAGRADAIAKKGVLCESAKCEGDRCLTCNVVCQVCADVCPNRANVVVELPDGRHEILHVDRMCNECGNCAIFCPYDSAPYRDKFTLFKTREGFDESVNNQGFLPLGGRKVLVRLDGKVFEADLDSANDLPADIEVFILTVLTKYTYLL
;
A
#
# COMPACT_ATOMS: atom_id res chain seq x y z
N LYS A 1 -15.06 17.21 -9.73
CA LYS A 1 -14.06 16.60 -10.65
C LYS A 1 -12.75 16.45 -9.90
N SER A 2 -12.02 15.35 -10.09
CA SER A 2 -10.71 15.14 -9.46
C SER A 2 -9.71 16.21 -9.89
N VAL A 3 -8.96 16.76 -8.95
CA VAL A 3 -7.90 17.75 -9.22
C VAL A 3 -6.65 17.15 -9.87
N LYS A 4 -6.54 15.83 -9.84
CA LYS A 4 -5.45 15.05 -10.42
C LYS A 4 -6.01 13.81 -11.12
N PRO A 5 -5.50 13.41 -12.30
CA PRO A 5 -5.90 12.18 -12.96
C PRO A 5 -5.73 10.97 -12.04
N LEU A 6 -6.69 10.06 -12.05
CA LEU A 6 -6.57 8.79 -11.33
C LEU A 6 -5.35 8.00 -11.85
N PRO A 7 -4.60 7.35 -10.97
CA PRO A 7 -3.50 6.50 -11.38
C PRO A 7 -4.02 5.27 -12.15
N ARG A 8 -3.10 4.57 -12.84
CA ARG A 8 -3.43 3.32 -13.52
C ARG A 8 -4.11 2.35 -12.55
N ARG A 9 -5.32 1.89 -12.90
CA ARG A 9 -6.15 1.04 -12.05
C ARG A 9 -5.68 -0.41 -12.01
N LYS A 10 -5.04 -0.90 -13.07
CA LYS A 10 -4.54 -2.27 -13.16
C LYS A 10 -3.36 -2.50 -12.21
N LEU A 11 -3.27 -3.71 -11.67
CA LEU A 11 -2.04 -4.22 -11.07
C LEU A 11 -0.97 -4.39 -12.16
N TYR A 12 0.31 -4.28 -11.78
CA TYR A 12 1.43 -4.49 -12.72
C TYR A 12 1.86 -5.96 -12.81
N GLU A 13 0.96 -6.85 -12.46
CA GLU A 13 1.17 -8.29 -12.42
C GLU A 13 0.30 -8.96 -13.47
N LYS A 14 0.75 -10.09 -13.98
CA LYS A 14 -0.03 -10.99 -14.83
C LYS A 14 -0.97 -11.83 -13.97
N VAL A 15 -2.13 -12.22 -14.53
CA VAL A 15 -2.95 -13.24 -13.88
C VAL A 15 -2.16 -14.55 -13.83
N PRO A 16 -2.23 -15.31 -12.72
CA PRO A 16 -1.74 -16.68 -12.70
C PRO A 16 -2.57 -17.55 -13.64
N LEU A 17 -1.99 -18.64 -14.08
CA LEU A 17 -2.68 -19.62 -14.94
C LEU A 17 -3.95 -20.13 -14.24
N MET A 18 -3.81 -20.51 -12.99
CA MET A 18 -4.88 -20.94 -12.09
C MET A 18 -5.03 -19.94 -10.94
N ASP A 19 -6.16 -19.98 -10.22
CA ASP A 19 -6.42 -19.21 -9.00
C ASP A 19 -6.21 -17.68 -9.15
N CYS A 20 -6.84 -17.06 -10.14
CA CYS A 20 -6.76 -15.61 -10.35
C CYS A 20 -7.71 -14.78 -9.47
N PHE A 21 -8.28 -15.37 -8.43
CA PHE A 21 -9.27 -14.70 -7.56
C PHE A 21 -8.65 -13.95 -6.38
N THR A 22 -7.41 -13.50 -6.49
CA THR A 22 -6.86 -12.53 -5.55
C THR A 22 -7.50 -11.16 -5.80
N ALA A 23 -8.09 -10.56 -4.77
CA ALA A 23 -8.71 -9.27 -4.91
C ALA A 23 -7.68 -8.20 -5.31
N PRO A 24 -7.92 -7.37 -6.34
CA PRO A 24 -6.99 -6.34 -6.77
C PRO A 24 -6.62 -5.33 -5.68
N CYS A 25 -7.55 -5.04 -4.77
CA CYS A 25 -7.28 -4.19 -3.61
C CYS A 25 -6.25 -4.80 -2.65
N LYS A 26 -6.22 -6.14 -2.49
CA LYS A 26 -5.19 -6.85 -1.72
C LYS A 26 -3.82 -6.72 -2.41
N GLY A 27 -3.74 -6.99 -3.72
CA GLY A 27 -2.51 -6.81 -4.51
C GLY A 27 -2.01 -5.36 -4.53
N GLY A 28 -2.91 -4.37 -4.45
CA GLY A 28 -2.56 -2.95 -4.36
C GLY A 28 -2.13 -2.49 -2.97
N CYS A 29 -2.21 -3.35 -1.95
CA CYS A 29 -1.82 -3.04 -0.57
C CYS A 29 -0.40 -3.55 -0.28
N PRO A 30 0.56 -2.70 0.12
CA PRO A 30 1.94 -3.11 0.42
C PRO A 30 2.06 -4.26 1.44
N ILE A 31 1.11 -4.35 2.37
CA ILE A 31 1.04 -5.41 3.39
C ILE A 31 0.01 -6.49 3.06
N GLN A 32 -0.53 -6.49 1.85
CA GLN A 32 -1.49 -7.48 1.34
C GLN A 32 -2.63 -7.79 2.32
N GLN A 33 -3.29 -6.75 2.85
CA GLN A 33 -4.42 -6.87 3.76
C GLN A 33 -5.55 -7.69 3.14
N ASP A 34 -6.21 -8.52 3.94
CA ASP A 34 -7.37 -9.32 3.53
C ASP A 34 -8.64 -8.45 3.56
N ILE A 35 -8.67 -7.54 2.56
CA ILE A 35 -9.63 -6.43 2.48
C ILE A 35 -11.06 -6.92 2.30
N PRO A 36 -11.39 -7.80 1.35
CA PRO A 36 -12.76 -8.27 1.20
C PRO A 36 -13.31 -8.92 2.48
N GLU A 37 -12.47 -9.65 3.18
CA GLU A 37 -12.85 -10.39 4.37
C GLU A 37 -13.15 -9.47 5.56
N TYR A 38 -12.31 -8.48 5.84
CA TYR A 38 -12.65 -7.57 6.95
C TYR A 38 -13.82 -6.65 6.62
N ILE A 39 -14.03 -6.29 5.34
CA ILE A 39 -15.21 -5.55 4.91
C ILE A 39 -16.48 -6.41 5.10
N GLU A 40 -16.42 -7.68 4.76
CA GLU A 40 -17.53 -8.63 4.97
C GLU A 40 -17.84 -8.81 6.46
N LEU A 41 -16.82 -8.89 7.31
CA LEU A 41 -17.00 -8.92 8.76
C LEU A 41 -17.66 -7.63 9.29
N CYS A 42 -17.26 -6.46 8.77
CA CYS A 42 -17.91 -5.18 9.10
C CYS A 42 -19.38 -5.17 8.64
N ARG A 43 -19.68 -5.67 7.44
CA ARG A 43 -21.04 -5.80 6.92
C ARG A 43 -21.94 -6.66 7.83
N LYS A 44 -21.35 -7.70 8.43
CA LYS A 44 -22.00 -8.57 9.41
C LYS A 44 -22.03 -8.00 10.83
N GLY A 45 -21.54 -6.77 11.08
CA GLY A 45 -21.46 -6.15 12.40
C GLY A 45 -20.41 -6.74 13.34
N ARG A 46 -19.51 -7.63 12.83
CA ARG A 46 -18.47 -8.33 13.60
C ARG A 46 -17.16 -7.53 13.64
N TYR A 47 -17.19 -6.35 14.26
CA TYR A 47 -16.08 -5.39 14.23
C TYR A 47 -14.85 -5.85 14.99
N ASP A 48 -14.99 -6.59 16.09
CA ASP A 48 -13.87 -7.19 16.83
C ASP A 48 -13.12 -8.23 15.99
N SER A 49 -13.86 -9.07 15.28
CA SER A 49 -13.31 -10.05 14.35
C SER A 49 -12.65 -9.40 13.14
N ALA A 50 -13.24 -8.31 12.62
CA ALA A 50 -12.65 -7.51 11.55
C ALA A 50 -11.33 -6.87 11.99
N LEU A 51 -11.31 -6.28 13.19
CA LEU A 51 -10.10 -5.67 13.74
C LEU A 51 -9.01 -6.72 13.99
N ARG A 52 -9.37 -7.88 14.54
CA ARG A 52 -8.43 -8.99 14.70
C ARG A 52 -7.79 -9.37 13.37
N LEU A 53 -8.60 -9.52 12.31
CA LEU A 53 -8.11 -9.86 10.98
C LEU A 53 -7.18 -8.76 10.40
N ILE A 54 -7.52 -7.49 10.63
CA ILE A 54 -6.68 -6.37 10.25
C ILE A 54 -5.33 -6.43 10.97
N CYS A 55 -5.32 -6.65 12.28
CA CYS A 55 -4.11 -6.66 13.11
C CYS A 55 -3.17 -7.85 12.81
N GLU A 56 -3.61 -8.88 12.11
CA GLU A 56 -2.71 -9.93 11.61
C GLU A 56 -1.59 -9.38 10.71
N LYS A 57 -1.88 -8.33 9.93
CA LYS A 57 -0.93 -7.71 8.99
C LYS A 57 -0.70 -6.22 9.23
N ASN A 58 -1.51 -5.59 10.05
CA ASN A 58 -1.49 -4.15 10.27
C ASN A 58 -1.74 -3.81 11.74
N PRO A 59 -0.68 -3.66 12.54
CA PRO A 59 -0.81 -3.38 13.98
C PRO A 59 -1.18 -1.94 14.31
N LEU A 60 -1.32 -1.06 13.29
CA LEU A 60 -1.61 0.36 13.43
C LEU A 60 -2.95 0.72 12.73
N PRO A 61 -4.07 0.11 13.16
CA PRO A 61 -5.35 0.24 12.47
C PRO A 61 -5.94 1.66 12.55
N PHE A 62 -5.71 2.42 13.62
CA PHE A 62 -6.15 3.81 13.74
C PHE A 62 -5.33 4.74 12.86
N ILE A 63 -4.00 4.68 12.93
CA ILE A 63 -3.12 5.48 12.08
C ILE A 63 -3.43 5.22 10.61
N THR A 64 -3.42 3.97 10.19
CA THR A 64 -3.67 3.62 8.79
C THR A 64 -5.13 3.74 8.37
N GLY A 65 -6.07 3.68 9.31
CA GLY A 65 -7.48 3.96 9.07
C GLY A 65 -7.75 5.44 8.78
N THR A 66 -6.86 6.32 9.28
CA THR A 66 -7.00 7.77 9.16
C THR A 66 -6.15 8.35 8.02
N ILE A 67 -4.85 8.04 7.97
CA ILE A 67 -3.89 8.73 7.08
C ILE A 67 -3.24 7.84 6.02
N CYS A 68 -3.68 6.59 5.84
CA CYS A 68 -3.14 5.74 4.79
C CYS A 68 -3.42 6.32 3.40
N ALA A 69 -2.41 6.30 2.53
CA ALA A 69 -2.51 6.70 1.11
C ALA A 69 -3.45 5.81 0.27
N HIS A 70 -4.10 4.84 0.85
CA HIS A 70 -5.19 3.98 0.34
C HIS A 70 -5.03 3.53 -1.12
N ARG A 71 -3.83 3.16 -1.53
CA ARG A 71 -3.54 2.62 -2.88
C ARG A 71 -4.44 1.45 -3.27
N CYS A 72 -4.93 0.69 -2.29
CA CYS A 72 -5.93 -0.36 -2.50
C CYS A 72 -7.23 0.17 -3.15
N GLN A 73 -7.67 1.39 -2.80
CA GLN A 73 -8.86 2.00 -3.38
C GLN A 73 -8.68 2.32 -4.86
N THR A 74 -7.46 2.72 -5.28
CA THR A 74 -7.18 2.97 -6.70
C THR A 74 -7.22 1.70 -7.56
N LYS A 75 -7.05 0.52 -6.92
CA LYS A 75 -7.11 -0.80 -7.58
C LYS A 75 -8.49 -1.47 -7.46
N CYS A 76 -9.44 -0.86 -6.77
CA CYS A 76 -10.78 -1.41 -6.63
C CYS A 76 -11.47 -1.52 -7.99
N THR A 77 -12.06 -2.68 -8.29
CA THR A 77 -12.79 -2.92 -9.55
C THR A 77 -14.02 -2.03 -9.71
N ARG A 78 -14.57 -1.51 -8.61
CA ARG A 78 -15.63 -0.49 -8.65
C ARG A 78 -15.25 0.76 -9.45
N ASN A 79 -13.97 1.12 -9.49
CA ASN A 79 -13.50 2.27 -10.27
C ASN A 79 -13.78 2.20 -11.78
N PHE A 80 -14.26 1.06 -12.29
CA PHE A 80 -14.65 0.96 -13.70
C PHE A 80 -16.01 1.62 -13.99
N TYR A 81 -16.87 1.82 -12.98
CA TYR A 81 -18.21 2.35 -13.19
C TYR A 81 -18.73 3.30 -12.09
N GLU A 82 -18.14 3.30 -10.89
CA GLU A 82 -18.44 4.26 -9.82
C GLU A 82 -17.22 4.46 -8.90
N ASP A 83 -17.34 5.22 -7.82
CA ASP A 83 -16.26 5.40 -6.85
C ASP A 83 -15.90 4.08 -6.18
N SER A 84 -14.63 3.95 -5.80
CA SER A 84 -14.13 2.78 -5.07
C SER A 84 -14.90 2.57 -3.75
N VAL A 85 -14.90 1.34 -3.26
CA VAL A 85 -15.29 1.05 -1.88
C VAL A 85 -14.40 1.86 -0.91
N GLN A 86 -15.01 2.46 0.11
CA GLN A 86 -14.31 3.27 1.11
C GLN A 86 -13.54 2.39 2.10
N ILE A 87 -12.49 1.75 1.58
CA ILE A 87 -11.70 0.73 2.28
C ILE A 87 -11.01 1.30 3.53
N ARG A 88 -10.40 2.51 3.40
CA ARG A 88 -9.74 3.19 4.50
C ARG A 88 -10.71 3.52 5.63
N ALA A 89 -11.84 4.12 5.28
CA ALA A 89 -12.88 4.48 6.25
C ALA A 89 -13.50 3.25 6.94
N THR A 90 -13.77 2.17 6.17
CA THR A 90 -14.29 0.91 6.75
C THR A 90 -13.31 0.30 7.74
N LYS A 91 -12.01 0.34 7.46
CA LYS A 91 -10.97 -0.09 8.39
C LYS A 91 -10.97 0.72 9.68
N LEU A 92 -11.11 2.04 9.59
CA LEU A 92 -11.22 2.91 10.76
C LEU A 92 -12.46 2.58 11.60
N VAL A 93 -13.61 2.35 10.97
CA VAL A 93 -14.83 1.92 11.66
C VAL A 93 -14.65 0.59 12.38
N ALA A 94 -13.95 -0.39 11.75
CA ALA A 94 -13.61 -1.64 12.40
C ALA A 94 -12.74 -1.42 13.65
N ALA A 95 -11.73 -0.54 13.55
CA ALA A 95 -10.89 -0.16 14.68
C ALA A 95 -11.69 0.50 15.80
N GLN A 96 -12.49 1.53 15.48
CA GLN A 96 -13.27 2.28 16.47
C GLN A 96 -14.30 1.42 17.21
N ARG A 97 -15.02 0.57 16.49
CA ARG A 97 -16.11 -0.25 17.07
C ARG A 97 -15.65 -1.58 17.64
N GLY A 98 -14.53 -2.12 17.14
CA GLY A 98 -14.02 -3.41 17.57
C GLY A 98 -12.97 -3.35 18.68
N TYR A 99 -12.41 -2.17 19.00
CA TYR A 99 -11.22 -2.00 19.81
C TYR A 99 -11.33 -2.65 21.19
N ASP A 100 -12.31 -2.25 22.00
CA ASP A 100 -12.43 -2.70 23.39
C ASP A 100 -12.62 -4.22 23.49
N ALA A 101 -13.49 -4.76 22.64
CA ALA A 101 -13.75 -6.20 22.58
C ALA A 101 -12.54 -7.00 22.07
N TYR A 102 -11.75 -6.43 21.18
CA TYR A 102 -10.50 -7.06 20.70
C TYR A 102 -9.41 -7.01 21.77
N VAL A 103 -9.15 -5.83 22.34
CA VAL A 103 -8.10 -5.62 23.33
C VAL A 103 -8.31 -6.43 24.61
N SER A 104 -9.59 -6.61 25.03
CA SER A 104 -9.92 -7.44 26.20
C SER A 104 -9.50 -8.90 26.04
N LYS A 105 -9.43 -9.40 24.80
CA LYS A 105 -9.03 -10.78 24.46
C LYS A 105 -7.56 -10.91 24.09
N LEU A 106 -6.87 -9.78 23.88
CA LEU A 106 -5.48 -9.77 23.42
C LEU A 106 -4.52 -10.12 24.56
N LYS A 107 -3.71 -11.13 24.36
CA LYS A 107 -2.69 -11.58 25.33
C LYS A 107 -1.34 -11.64 24.65
N PRO A 108 -0.25 -11.26 25.35
CA PRO A 108 1.10 -11.48 24.85
C PRO A 108 1.36 -12.98 24.67
N ALA A 109 2.19 -13.33 23.73
CA ALA A 109 2.64 -14.71 23.57
C ALA A 109 3.56 -15.13 24.72
N ALA A 110 3.65 -16.43 24.94
CA ALA A 110 4.66 -16.96 25.86
C ALA A 110 6.07 -16.66 25.31
N PRO A 111 7.01 -16.24 26.17
CA PRO A 111 8.37 -15.96 25.72
C PRO A 111 9.02 -17.18 25.06
N VAL A 112 9.75 -16.95 23.98
CA VAL A 112 10.60 -18.00 23.37
C VAL A 112 11.70 -18.44 24.33
N LYS A 113 12.16 -19.67 24.20
CA LYS A 113 13.18 -20.26 25.06
C LYS A 113 14.62 -20.09 24.54
N ASP A 114 14.77 -19.49 23.37
CA ASP A 114 16.07 -19.26 22.75
C ASP A 114 16.67 -17.90 23.12
N SER A 115 17.85 -17.60 22.60
CA SER A 115 18.62 -16.40 22.94
C SER A 115 18.23 -15.16 22.11
N ARG A 116 17.17 -15.22 21.27
CA ARG A 116 16.77 -14.08 20.45
C ARG A 116 16.31 -12.93 21.34
N LYS A 117 16.92 -11.77 21.14
CA LYS A 117 16.58 -10.51 21.80
C LYS A 117 16.72 -9.37 20.79
N VAL A 118 15.71 -8.54 20.67
CA VAL A 118 15.60 -7.53 19.60
C VAL A 118 15.63 -6.12 20.16
N ALA A 119 16.45 -5.25 19.57
CA ALA A 119 16.43 -3.81 19.77
C ALA A 119 15.79 -3.13 18.56
N VAL A 120 14.80 -2.28 18.78
CA VAL A 120 14.20 -1.41 17.77
C VAL A 120 14.58 0.03 18.08
N ILE A 121 15.27 0.69 17.16
CA ILE A 121 15.74 2.07 17.29
C ILE A 121 14.77 2.99 16.56
N GLY A 122 13.97 3.73 17.33
CA GLY A 122 12.91 4.62 16.87
C GLY A 122 11.51 4.04 17.08
N GLY A 123 10.65 4.82 17.74
CA GLY A 123 9.26 4.50 18.10
C GLY A 123 8.23 5.08 17.13
N GLY A 124 8.62 5.36 15.87
CA GLY A 124 7.71 5.72 14.79
C GLY A 124 6.89 4.53 14.29
N PRO A 125 6.00 4.71 13.29
CA PRO A 125 5.11 3.64 12.82
C PRO A 125 5.83 2.35 12.44
N THR A 126 6.98 2.43 11.78
CA THR A 126 7.78 1.26 11.39
C THR A 126 8.32 0.51 12.61
N GLY A 127 8.86 1.23 13.61
CA GLY A 127 9.36 0.63 14.85
C GLY A 127 8.23 0.06 15.70
N MET A 128 7.11 0.75 15.81
CA MET A 128 5.90 0.25 16.48
C MET A 128 5.43 -1.07 15.85
N ALA A 129 5.38 -1.15 14.51
CA ALA A 129 4.98 -2.35 13.81
C ALA A 129 5.98 -3.50 14.01
N ALA A 130 7.29 -3.23 13.96
CA ALA A 130 8.32 -4.23 14.22
C ALA A 130 8.20 -4.80 15.63
N ALA A 131 8.06 -3.95 16.64
CA ALA A 131 7.88 -4.36 18.03
C ALA A 131 6.62 -5.21 18.24
N TYR A 132 5.51 -4.85 17.56
CA TYR A 132 4.28 -5.63 17.58
C TYR A 132 4.48 -7.03 17.01
N PHE A 133 5.05 -7.16 15.81
CA PHE A 133 5.20 -8.47 15.16
C PHE A 133 6.20 -9.37 15.88
N VAL A 134 7.31 -8.82 16.37
CA VAL A 134 8.32 -9.56 17.13
C VAL A 134 7.76 -9.98 18.50
N GLY A 135 7.13 -9.07 19.24
CA GLY A 135 6.50 -9.34 20.53
C GLY A 135 5.36 -10.38 20.41
N ARG A 136 4.55 -10.30 19.34
CA ARG A 136 3.52 -11.29 19.06
C ARG A 136 4.09 -12.71 18.88
N ALA A 137 5.32 -12.84 18.41
CA ALA A 137 6.01 -14.10 18.30
C ALA A 137 6.65 -14.57 19.64
N GLY A 138 6.49 -13.82 20.72
CA GLY A 138 7.07 -14.13 22.03
C GLY A 138 8.56 -13.83 22.14
N ILE A 139 9.13 -13.10 21.18
CA ILE A 139 10.55 -12.73 21.20
C ILE A 139 10.72 -11.42 21.99
N PRO A 140 11.61 -11.37 23.01
CA PRO A 140 11.87 -10.16 23.76
C PRO A 140 12.31 -9.02 22.84
N VAL A 141 11.61 -7.88 22.92
CA VAL A 141 11.87 -6.70 22.09
C VAL A 141 11.82 -5.44 22.92
N THR A 142 12.84 -4.59 22.77
CA THR A 142 12.95 -3.28 23.41
C THR A 142 12.93 -2.20 22.34
N VAL A 143 12.04 -1.22 22.49
CA VAL A 143 11.98 -0.02 21.63
C VAL A 143 12.70 1.13 22.34
N PHE A 144 13.70 1.70 21.69
CA PHE A 144 14.39 2.91 22.14
C PHE A 144 13.83 4.12 21.38
N GLU A 145 13.16 5.02 22.09
CA GLU A 145 12.56 6.23 21.52
C GLU A 145 13.09 7.48 22.23
N LYS A 146 13.66 8.41 21.45
CA LYS A 146 14.26 9.64 21.99
C LYS A 146 13.22 10.64 22.51
N SER A 147 11.98 10.57 22.06
CA SER A 147 10.89 11.43 22.52
C SER A 147 10.15 10.82 23.71
N ASP A 148 9.26 11.61 24.28
CA ASP A 148 8.44 11.25 25.44
C ASP A 148 7.26 10.33 25.11
N ARG A 149 6.98 10.10 23.81
CA ARG A 149 5.84 9.29 23.32
C ARG A 149 6.15 8.60 22.02
N LEU A 150 5.52 7.44 21.79
CA LEU A 150 5.54 6.75 20.49
C LEU A 150 4.75 7.49 19.42
N GLY A 151 5.05 7.20 18.16
CA GLY A 151 4.32 7.71 16.97
C GLY A 151 5.20 8.44 15.97
N GLY A 152 6.42 8.84 16.36
CA GLY A 152 7.38 9.50 15.46
C GLY A 152 6.79 10.71 14.74
N ILE A 153 7.01 10.82 13.42
CA ILE A 153 6.56 11.94 12.60
C ILE A 153 5.03 12.09 12.57
N VAL A 154 4.29 10.96 12.69
CA VAL A 154 2.82 10.98 12.74
C VAL A 154 2.32 11.74 13.95
N ARG A 155 2.99 11.60 15.09
CA ARG A 155 2.66 12.32 16.32
C ARG A 155 3.22 13.74 16.34
N GLN A 156 4.48 13.90 15.95
CA GLN A 156 5.17 15.16 16.18
C GLN A 156 4.94 16.22 15.08
N VAL A 157 4.61 15.78 13.87
CA VAL A 157 4.57 16.66 12.68
C VAL A 157 3.19 16.69 12.03
N ILE A 158 2.56 15.54 11.80
CA ILE A 158 1.25 15.52 11.14
C ILE A 158 0.23 16.27 12.00
N PRO A 159 -0.50 17.26 11.42
CA PRO A 159 -1.41 18.11 12.17
C PRO A 159 -2.54 17.33 12.88
N GLY A 160 -2.98 17.84 14.03
CA GLY A 160 -4.04 17.23 14.85
C GLY A 160 -5.38 17.09 14.14
N PHE A 161 -5.70 17.96 13.17
CA PHE A 161 -6.91 17.84 12.35
C PHE A 161 -6.85 16.66 11.35
N ARG A 162 -5.65 16.11 11.09
CA ARG A 162 -5.46 14.90 10.26
C ARG A 162 -5.58 13.63 11.09
N ILE A 163 -4.98 13.61 12.26
CA ILE A 163 -5.02 12.48 13.17
C ILE A 163 -4.87 12.95 14.62
N SER A 164 -5.74 12.48 15.50
CA SER A 164 -5.67 12.80 16.93
C SER A 164 -4.59 11.98 17.64
N ASP A 165 -4.07 12.54 18.71
CA ASP A 165 -3.13 11.84 19.60
C ASP A 165 -3.75 10.59 20.23
N GLU A 166 -5.05 10.63 20.55
CA GLU A 166 -5.79 9.47 21.09
C GLU A 166 -5.76 8.28 20.10
N ALA A 167 -5.92 8.53 18.80
CA ALA A 167 -5.86 7.49 17.79
C ALA A 167 -4.47 6.81 17.76
N ILE A 168 -3.41 7.62 17.88
CA ILE A 168 -2.03 7.12 17.94
C ILE A 168 -1.80 6.32 19.24
N ASP A 169 -2.33 6.79 20.37
CA ASP A 169 -2.20 6.11 21.67
C ASP A 169 -2.90 4.73 21.67
N LYS A 170 -4.03 4.59 20.99
CA LYS A 170 -4.70 3.29 20.83
C LYS A 170 -3.81 2.28 20.07
N ASP A 171 -3.17 2.71 19.00
CA ASP A 171 -2.22 1.87 18.27
C ASP A 171 -0.97 1.57 19.12
N ALA A 172 -0.42 2.55 19.85
CA ALA A 172 0.72 2.34 20.75
C ALA A 172 0.39 1.34 21.88
N ALA A 173 -0.84 1.38 22.39
CA ALA A 173 -1.30 0.43 23.41
C ALA A 173 -1.38 -1.02 22.87
N LEU A 174 -1.73 -1.22 21.60
CA LEU A 174 -1.67 -2.54 20.96
C LEU A 174 -0.24 -3.09 20.92
N VAL A 175 0.75 -2.22 20.62
CA VAL A 175 2.17 -2.60 20.60
C VAL A 175 2.63 -3.01 22.01
N ALA A 176 2.33 -2.20 23.02
CA ALA A 176 2.70 -2.49 24.41
C ALA A 176 2.09 -3.81 24.91
N ARG A 177 0.86 -4.13 24.49
CA ARG A 177 0.19 -5.39 24.85
C ARG A 177 0.84 -6.65 24.26
N MET A 178 1.70 -6.51 23.25
CA MET A 178 2.50 -7.65 22.75
C MET A 178 3.75 -7.93 23.59
N GLY A 179 3.93 -7.25 24.71
CA GLY A 179 5.05 -7.47 25.62
C GLY A 179 6.33 -6.73 25.25
N ALA A 180 6.26 -5.75 24.34
CA ALA A 180 7.40 -4.90 24.01
C ALA A 180 7.77 -3.99 25.19
N GLU A 181 9.04 -3.97 25.59
CA GLU A 181 9.59 -2.97 26.50
C GLU A 181 9.76 -1.65 25.73
N ILE A 182 9.21 -0.56 26.28
CA ILE A 182 9.27 0.77 25.64
C ILE A 182 10.09 1.70 26.52
N ARG A 183 11.24 2.14 26.01
CA ARG A 183 12.14 3.11 26.67
C ARG A 183 12.01 4.46 25.98
N LEU A 184 11.17 5.31 26.55
CA LEU A 184 10.99 6.70 26.11
C LEU A 184 12.09 7.61 26.67
N ASN A 185 12.24 8.81 26.08
CA ASN A 185 13.30 9.78 26.41
C ASN A 185 14.70 9.13 26.41
N THR A 186 14.91 8.14 25.56
CA THR A 186 16.12 7.32 25.55
C THR A 186 16.69 7.25 24.13
N SER A 187 17.89 7.82 23.95
CA SER A 187 18.69 7.57 22.74
C SER A 187 19.20 6.13 22.78
N ALA A 188 19.13 5.44 21.65
CA ALA A 188 19.65 4.08 21.58
C ALA A 188 21.18 4.07 21.83
N PRO A 189 21.70 3.07 22.56
CA PRO A 189 23.13 2.79 22.60
C PRO A 189 23.66 2.44 21.19
N SER A 190 24.99 2.48 21.02
CA SER A 190 25.62 2.04 19.77
C SER A 190 25.34 0.55 19.48
N VAL A 191 25.48 0.13 18.24
CA VAL A 191 25.34 -1.28 17.84
C VAL A 191 26.24 -2.19 18.66
N ALA A 192 27.49 -1.76 18.92
CA ALA A 192 28.44 -2.52 19.72
C ALA A 192 27.95 -2.71 21.16
N GLN A 193 27.44 -1.66 21.81
CA GLN A 193 26.87 -1.73 23.15
C GLN A 193 25.62 -2.62 23.20
N LEU A 194 24.70 -2.48 22.27
CA LEU A 194 23.51 -3.33 22.20
C LEU A 194 23.86 -4.81 22.04
N LYS A 195 24.87 -5.13 21.21
CA LYS A 195 25.36 -6.51 21.09
C LYS A 195 25.98 -7.01 22.38
N ALA A 196 26.74 -6.18 23.10
CA ALA A 196 27.30 -6.52 24.42
C ALA A 196 26.20 -6.74 25.48
N GLU A 197 25.04 -6.08 25.37
CA GLU A 197 23.85 -6.29 26.21
C GLU A 197 23.02 -7.52 25.78
N GLY A 198 23.49 -8.29 24.80
CA GLY A 198 22.88 -9.53 24.35
C GLY A 198 21.77 -9.36 23.31
N TYR A 199 21.61 -8.18 22.69
CA TYR A 199 20.70 -8.03 21.55
C TYR A 199 21.28 -8.74 20.32
N THR A 200 20.54 -9.70 19.79
CA THR A 200 20.93 -10.51 18.62
C THR A 200 20.51 -9.87 17.30
N HIS A 201 19.45 -9.07 17.35
CA HIS A 201 18.94 -8.36 16.18
C HIS A 201 18.65 -6.91 16.53
N ILE A 202 19.04 -6.00 15.65
CA ILE A 202 18.86 -4.55 15.80
C ILE A 202 18.17 -4.01 14.56
N PHE A 203 17.11 -3.25 14.76
CA PHE A 203 16.32 -2.68 13.67
C PHE A 203 16.28 -1.16 13.75
N PHE A 204 16.89 -0.50 12.76
CA PHE A 204 16.83 0.95 12.62
C PHE A 204 15.54 1.39 11.93
N ALA A 205 14.67 2.06 12.67
CA ALA A 205 13.41 2.63 12.25
C ALA A 205 13.35 4.14 12.56
N VAL A 206 14.48 4.83 12.40
CA VAL A 206 14.71 6.22 12.83
C VAL A 206 14.01 7.28 11.97
N GLY A 207 13.46 6.90 10.80
CA GLY A 207 12.75 7.81 9.90
C GLY A 207 13.66 8.73 9.09
N ALA A 208 13.07 9.79 8.51
CA ALA A 208 13.75 10.82 7.70
C ALA A 208 13.38 12.21 8.24
N TRP A 209 14.25 12.81 9.01
CA TRP A 209 13.99 14.06 9.74
C TRP A 209 14.72 15.28 9.20
N LYS A 210 15.73 15.08 8.35
CA LYS A 210 16.53 16.17 7.78
C LYS A 210 15.75 16.84 6.66
N ALA A 211 15.44 18.11 6.83
CA ALA A 211 14.71 18.87 5.82
C ALA A 211 15.55 19.02 4.52
N GLY A 212 14.89 18.93 3.39
CA GLY A 212 15.45 19.34 2.11
C GLY A 212 15.70 20.86 2.09
N LYS A 213 16.79 21.27 1.47
CA LYS A 213 17.16 22.70 1.40
C LYS A 213 16.50 23.36 0.19
N LEU A 214 15.79 24.46 0.44
CA LEU A 214 15.39 25.42 -0.57
C LEU A 214 16.33 26.62 -0.44
N ASP A 215 17.21 26.78 -1.40
CA ASP A 215 18.30 27.79 -1.34
C ASP A 215 17.88 29.04 -2.11
N ILE A 216 17.05 29.85 -1.48
CA ILE A 216 16.65 31.19 -1.96
C ILE A 216 16.82 32.22 -0.86
N PRO A 217 17.09 33.51 -1.19
CA PRO A 217 17.08 34.58 -0.21
C PRO A 217 15.70 34.78 0.43
N GLY A 218 15.67 35.16 1.71
CA GLY A 218 14.46 35.55 2.41
C GLY A 218 14.15 34.72 3.66
N ASN A 219 12.92 34.86 4.19
CA ASN A 219 12.42 34.16 5.36
C ASN A 219 11.94 32.76 4.96
N VAL A 220 12.85 31.79 4.89
CA VAL A 220 12.58 30.39 4.51
C VAL A 220 12.71 29.49 5.72
N VAL A 221 11.63 28.79 6.06
CA VAL A 221 11.57 27.86 7.19
C VAL A 221 11.36 26.42 6.72
N PRO A 222 12.06 25.43 7.32
CA PRO A 222 11.85 24.02 7.01
C PRO A 222 10.48 23.50 7.50
N VAL A 223 9.74 22.79 6.65
CA VAL A 223 8.37 22.33 6.93
C VAL A 223 8.26 21.46 8.17
N ILE A 224 9.18 20.52 8.40
CA ILE A 224 9.13 19.60 9.55
C ILE A 224 9.25 20.37 10.88
N GLY A 225 10.23 21.28 10.96
CA GLY A 225 10.41 22.14 12.14
C GLY A 225 9.20 23.02 12.38
N TRP A 226 8.71 23.68 11.34
CA TRP A 226 7.55 24.57 11.41
C TRP A 226 6.27 23.85 11.87
N LEU A 227 5.95 22.70 11.28
CA LEU A 227 4.78 21.89 11.67
C LEU A 227 4.89 21.35 13.10
N LYS A 228 6.11 20.93 13.50
CA LYS A 228 6.37 20.47 14.86
C LYS A 228 6.17 21.58 15.89
N ASP A 229 6.69 22.77 15.62
CA ASP A 229 6.54 23.93 16.51
C ASP A 229 5.09 24.38 16.58
N LEU A 230 4.39 24.45 15.46
CA LEU A 230 2.95 24.77 15.42
C LEU A 230 2.14 23.74 16.23
N LYS A 231 2.41 22.43 16.05
CA LYS A 231 1.69 21.39 16.79
C LYS A 231 2.00 21.41 18.29
N ALA A 232 3.19 21.85 18.67
CA ALA A 232 3.56 22.06 20.07
C ALA A 232 2.99 23.35 20.68
N GLY A 233 2.18 24.10 19.93
CA GLY A 233 1.57 25.36 20.39
C GLY A 233 2.55 26.51 20.51
N LYS A 234 3.73 26.42 19.88
CA LYS A 234 4.67 27.53 19.84
C LYS A 234 4.21 28.59 18.85
N ASP A 235 4.61 29.81 19.11
CA ASP A 235 4.40 30.91 18.19
C ASP A 235 5.21 30.68 16.90
N VAL A 236 4.54 30.71 15.75
CA VAL A 236 5.14 30.56 14.43
C VAL A 236 4.77 31.76 13.56
N SER A 237 5.71 32.19 12.72
CA SER A 237 5.44 33.28 11.78
C SER A 237 4.36 32.86 10.77
N LEU A 238 3.29 33.66 10.70
CA LEU A 238 2.15 33.50 9.79
C LEU A 238 2.11 34.64 8.76
N GLY A 239 1.04 35.44 8.70
CA GLY A 239 0.84 36.46 7.66
C GLY A 239 0.44 35.80 6.34
N HIS A 240 1.07 36.20 5.24
CA HIS A 240 0.94 35.55 3.93
C HIS A 240 1.98 34.44 3.82
N VAL A 241 1.52 33.19 3.73
CA VAL A 241 2.39 32.00 3.71
C VAL A 241 2.47 31.40 2.32
N ALA A 242 3.68 31.16 1.83
CA ALA A 242 3.91 30.37 0.62
C ALA A 242 4.54 29.02 0.97
N VAL A 243 3.90 27.91 0.59
CA VAL A 243 4.43 26.56 0.80
C VAL A 243 4.99 26.03 -0.51
N VAL A 244 6.28 25.77 -0.55
CA VAL A 244 6.99 25.30 -1.75
C VAL A 244 7.13 23.80 -1.70
N GLY A 245 6.38 23.08 -2.55
CA GLY A 245 6.43 21.63 -2.62
C GLY A 245 5.19 21.01 -3.26
N GLY A 246 5.21 19.70 -3.44
CA GLY A 246 4.09 18.97 -4.06
C GLY A 246 3.78 17.63 -3.40
N GLY A 247 4.33 17.37 -2.21
CA GLY A 247 4.05 16.17 -1.41
C GLY A 247 2.92 16.37 -0.40
N ASN A 248 2.49 15.31 0.28
CA ASN A 248 1.46 15.37 1.33
C ASN A 248 1.85 16.31 2.46
N THR A 249 3.13 16.38 2.84
CA THR A 249 3.65 17.31 3.85
C THR A 249 3.42 18.78 3.46
N ALA A 250 3.51 19.11 2.17
CA ALA A 250 3.19 20.46 1.68
C ALA A 250 1.70 20.77 1.81
N MET A 251 0.82 19.78 1.53
CA MET A 251 -0.64 19.93 1.72
C MET A 251 -0.96 20.16 3.19
N ASP A 252 -0.35 19.38 4.08
CA ASP A 252 -0.53 19.50 5.53
C ASP A 252 -0.09 20.89 6.03
N ALA A 253 1.06 21.37 5.59
CA ALA A 253 1.58 22.68 5.98
C ALA A 253 0.68 23.83 5.48
N ALA A 254 0.25 23.77 4.21
CA ALA A 254 -0.60 24.81 3.63
C ALA A 254 -1.96 24.92 4.34
N ARG A 255 -2.57 23.79 4.67
CA ARG A 255 -3.83 23.71 5.43
C ARG A 255 -3.62 24.15 6.88
N ALA A 256 -2.51 23.73 7.50
CA ALA A 256 -2.18 24.09 8.88
C ALA A 256 -1.97 25.59 9.03
N ALA A 257 -1.33 26.26 8.05
CA ALA A 257 -1.13 27.70 8.07
C ALA A 257 -2.47 28.48 8.13
N LEU A 258 -3.44 28.13 7.26
CA LEU A 258 -4.77 28.75 7.29
C LEU A 258 -5.50 28.51 8.63
N ARG A 259 -5.46 27.28 9.14
CA ARG A 259 -6.10 26.90 10.39
C ARG A 259 -5.46 27.58 11.62
N ALA A 260 -4.19 27.93 11.51
CA ALA A 260 -3.48 28.68 12.52
C ALA A 260 -3.70 30.20 12.44
N GLY A 261 -4.43 30.69 11.42
CA GLY A 261 -4.77 32.12 11.29
C GLY A 261 -3.91 32.89 10.28
N ALA A 262 -3.21 32.23 9.38
CA ALA A 262 -2.52 32.92 8.27
C ALA A 262 -3.53 33.71 7.41
N GLN A 263 -3.15 34.88 6.95
CA GLN A 263 -3.99 35.74 6.10
C GLN A 263 -4.25 35.09 4.73
N SER A 264 -3.26 34.38 4.21
CA SER A 264 -3.39 33.52 3.04
C SER A 264 -2.38 32.39 3.07
N SER A 265 -2.68 31.31 2.36
CA SER A 265 -1.76 30.20 2.11
C SER A 265 -1.73 29.87 0.64
N THR A 266 -0.55 29.92 0.02
CA THR A 266 -0.34 29.64 -1.39
C THR A 266 0.61 28.46 -1.56
N LEU A 267 0.14 27.40 -2.21
CA LEU A 267 0.97 26.26 -2.59
C LEU A 267 1.67 26.53 -3.91
N VAL A 268 2.99 26.52 -3.91
CA VAL A 268 3.86 26.83 -5.06
C VAL A 268 4.47 25.53 -5.57
N TYR A 269 4.19 25.18 -6.83
CA TYR A 269 4.67 23.94 -7.42
C TYR A 269 5.24 24.13 -8.85
N ARG A 270 6.47 23.67 -9.06
CA ARG A 270 7.22 23.87 -10.32
C ARG A 270 6.77 22.99 -11.51
N ARG A 271 5.87 22.04 -11.30
CA ARG A 271 5.25 21.21 -12.34
C ARG A 271 3.72 21.37 -12.31
N THR A 272 3.02 20.58 -13.10
CA THR A 272 1.54 20.55 -13.04
C THR A 272 1.04 19.52 -12.00
N LYS A 273 -0.21 19.68 -11.59
CA LYS A 273 -0.90 18.74 -10.68
C LYS A 273 -0.78 17.27 -11.12
N LYS A 274 -0.65 16.99 -12.42
CA LYS A 274 -0.47 15.65 -12.98
C LYS A 274 0.79 14.95 -12.42
N TYR A 275 1.85 15.72 -12.12
CA TYR A 275 3.14 15.20 -11.67
C TYR A 275 3.37 15.35 -10.16
N MET A 276 2.34 15.75 -9.41
CA MET A 276 2.45 15.86 -7.96
C MET A 276 2.56 14.47 -7.31
N PRO A 277 3.50 14.30 -6.36
CA PRO A 277 3.58 13.08 -5.56
C PRO A 277 2.47 12.99 -4.51
N ALA A 278 1.83 14.10 -4.12
CA ALA A 278 0.72 14.12 -3.18
C ALA A 278 -0.48 13.32 -3.71
N ASP A 279 -1.25 12.73 -2.80
CA ASP A 279 -2.52 12.12 -3.13
C ASP A 279 -3.51 13.17 -3.65
N ALA A 280 -4.33 12.81 -4.63
CA ALA A 280 -5.28 13.75 -5.25
C ALA A 280 -6.27 14.32 -4.21
N GLU A 281 -6.75 13.47 -3.29
CA GLU A 281 -7.64 13.85 -2.19
C GLU A 281 -7.03 14.96 -1.32
N GLU A 282 -5.73 14.90 -1.03
CA GLU A 282 -5.06 15.89 -0.19
C GLU A 282 -4.99 17.27 -0.84
N LEU A 283 -4.77 17.31 -2.15
CA LEU A 283 -4.80 18.57 -2.90
C LEU A 283 -6.23 19.12 -2.98
N GLU A 284 -7.25 18.25 -3.18
CA GLU A 284 -8.66 18.66 -3.18
C GLU A 284 -9.07 19.27 -1.84
N LEU A 285 -8.68 18.61 -0.75
CA LEU A 285 -8.93 19.10 0.60
C LEU A 285 -8.21 20.44 0.89
N ALA A 286 -6.98 20.60 0.39
CA ALA A 286 -6.25 21.86 0.56
C ALA A 286 -6.95 23.02 -0.17
N ILE A 287 -7.40 22.79 -1.42
CA ILE A 287 -8.15 23.78 -2.18
C ILE A 287 -9.50 24.08 -1.52
N ALA A 288 -10.21 23.07 -0.99
CA ALA A 288 -11.46 23.24 -0.28
C ALA A 288 -11.30 24.03 1.03
N ASP A 289 -10.17 23.90 1.71
CA ASP A 289 -9.81 24.69 2.90
C ASP A 289 -9.43 26.16 2.54
N GLY A 290 -9.31 26.52 1.25
CA GLY A 290 -9.01 27.88 0.78
C GLY A 290 -7.56 28.09 0.39
N VAL A 291 -6.73 27.05 0.31
CA VAL A 291 -5.35 27.16 -0.19
C VAL A 291 -5.34 27.50 -1.67
N ARG A 292 -4.63 28.56 -2.03
CA ARG A 292 -4.39 28.92 -3.42
C ARG A 292 -3.33 27.98 -4.02
N PHE A 293 -3.60 27.35 -5.13
CA PHE A 293 -2.65 26.48 -5.82
C PHE A 293 -2.09 27.14 -7.08
N LEU A 294 -0.78 27.28 -7.14
CA LEU A 294 -0.03 27.79 -8.29
C LEU A 294 0.88 26.71 -8.83
N GLU A 295 0.61 26.25 -10.04
CA GLU A 295 1.43 25.31 -10.77
C GLU A 295 2.31 26.02 -11.81
N LEU A 296 3.40 25.37 -12.23
CA LEU A 296 4.38 25.88 -13.18
C LEU A 296 5.03 27.20 -12.71
N VAL A 297 5.37 27.27 -11.42
CA VAL A 297 6.10 28.37 -10.81
C VAL A 297 7.18 27.84 -9.87
N SER A 298 8.35 28.47 -9.91
CA SER A 298 9.51 28.14 -9.06
C SER A 298 9.94 29.38 -8.28
N PRO A 299 10.11 29.32 -6.95
CA PRO A 299 10.50 30.48 -6.15
C PRO A 299 11.94 30.89 -6.46
N VAL A 300 12.21 32.17 -6.44
CA VAL A 300 13.53 32.80 -6.70
C VAL A 300 14.06 33.54 -5.47
N GLU A 301 13.27 34.42 -4.91
CA GLU A 301 13.61 35.19 -3.70
C GLU A 301 12.35 35.63 -2.96
N GLN A 302 12.42 35.74 -1.63
CA GLN A 302 11.41 36.40 -0.82
C GLN A 302 11.97 37.68 -0.25
N LYS A 303 11.31 38.80 -0.55
CA LYS A 303 11.74 40.13 -0.14
C LYS A 303 10.55 41.09 -0.07
N ASP A 304 10.57 42.04 0.86
CA ASP A 304 9.59 43.13 1.01
C ASP A 304 8.10 42.63 1.00
N GLY A 305 7.83 41.53 1.70
CA GLY A 305 6.49 40.93 1.78
C GLY A 305 6.02 40.22 0.48
N LYS A 306 6.91 39.94 -0.45
CA LYS A 306 6.64 39.28 -1.71
C LYS A 306 7.55 38.05 -1.92
N LEU A 307 7.01 37.01 -2.53
CA LEU A 307 7.80 35.93 -3.11
C LEU A 307 7.79 36.05 -4.61
N ARG A 308 8.97 36.33 -5.18
CA ARG A 308 9.18 36.33 -6.61
C ARG A 308 9.35 34.91 -7.11
N CYS A 309 8.54 34.54 -8.07
CA CYS A 309 8.58 33.22 -8.69
C CYS A 309 8.81 33.33 -10.19
N GLU A 310 9.64 32.45 -10.75
CA GLU A 310 9.80 32.30 -12.19
C GLU A 310 8.76 31.35 -12.74
N ARG A 311 8.12 31.69 -13.87
CA ARG A 311 7.21 30.80 -14.58
C ARG A 311 7.99 29.68 -15.23
N MET A 312 7.43 28.49 -15.20
CA MET A 312 8.03 27.28 -15.74
C MET A 312 7.19 26.73 -16.89
N LYS A 313 7.82 26.09 -17.85
CA LYS A 313 7.20 25.22 -18.84
C LYS A 313 7.68 23.79 -18.64
N LEU A 314 6.95 22.82 -19.15
CA LEU A 314 7.35 21.40 -19.12
C LEU A 314 8.17 21.08 -20.37
N GLY A 315 9.42 20.68 -20.20
CA GLY A 315 10.29 20.17 -21.25
C GLY A 315 9.85 18.78 -21.77
N GLU A 316 10.69 18.13 -22.56
CA GLU A 316 10.43 16.79 -23.08
C GLU A 316 10.40 15.74 -21.95
N PRO A 317 9.64 14.66 -22.12
CA PRO A 317 9.59 13.59 -21.15
C PRO A 317 10.90 12.79 -21.10
N ASP A 318 11.37 12.47 -19.90
CA ASP A 318 12.47 11.54 -19.69
C ASP A 318 12.02 10.07 -19.97
N GLU A 319 12.96 9.12 -19.90
CA GLU A 319 12.70 7.68 -20.11
C GLU A 319 11.58 7.11 -19.20
N LYS A 320 11.29 7.76 -18.09
CA LYS A 320 10.21 7.42 -17.15
C LYS A 320 8.93 8.22 -17.39
N GLY A 321 8.86 8.98 -18.49
CA GLY A 321 7.72 9.83 -18.85
C GLY A 321 7.57 11.09 -17.99
N ARG A 322 8.59 11.47 -17.20
CA ARG A 322 8.58 12.69 -16.39
C ARG A 322 9.10 13.86 -17.22
N ARG A 323 8.36 14.98 -17.19
CA ARG A 323 8.81 16.22 -17.83
C ARG A 323 9.56 17.10 -16.85
N LYS A 324 10.77 17.52 -17.22
CA LYS A 324 11.59 18.45 -16.43
C LYS A 324 10.97 19.85 -16.52
N PRO A 325 10.80 20.58 -15.41
CA PRO A 325 10.42 21.98 -15.47
C PRO A 325 11.61 22.82 -15.98
N GLU A 326 11.33 23.69 -16.96
CA GLU A 326 12.30 24.58 -17.57
C GLU A 326 11.86 26.03 -17.34
N PRO A 327 12.78 26.96 -17.01
CA PRO A 327 12.46 28.37 -16.83
C PRO A 327 12.03 29.04 -18.14
N THR A 328 11.12 30.02 -18.04
CA THR A 328 10.65 30.79 -19.20
C THR A 328 11.25 32.18 -19.28
N GLY A 329 11.88 32.70 -18.22
CA GLY A 329 12.33 34.09 -18.08
C GLY A 329 11.22 35.06 -17.67
N GLU A 330 9.96 34.58 -17.51
CA GLU A 330 8.85 35.38 -17.00
C GLU A 330 8.71 35.21 -15.49
N PHE A 331 8.35 36.30 -14.79
CA PHE A 331 8.23 36.32 -13.34
C PHE A 331 6.83 36.69 -12.88
N VAL A 332 6.48 36.23 -11.69
CA VAL A 332 5.26 36.60 -10.98
C VAL A 332 5.58 36.79 -9.50
N ASP A 333 5.03 37.85 -8.91
CA ASP A 333 5.17 38.13 -7.50
C ASP A 333 3.87 37.76 -6.78
N ILE A 334 3.99 37.11 -5.62
CA ILE A 334 2.87 36.75 -4.74
C ILE A 334 3.13 37.34 -3.34
N ASP A 335 2.06 37.70 -2.63
CA ASP A 335 2.16 38.13 -1.24
C ASP A 335 2.70 36.98 -0.38
N CYS A 336 3.79 37.26 0.35
CA CYS A 336 4.48 36.23 1.13
C CYS A 336 5.39 36.86 2.21
N ASP A 337 5.03 36.61 3.48
CA ASP A 337 5.84 36.98 4.64
C ASP A 337 6.76 35.79 5.05
N THR A 338 6.30 34.57 4.84
CA THR A 338 7.02 33.34 5.21
C THR A 338 6.94 32.31 4.11
N VAL A 339 8.10 31.78 3.72
CA VAL A 339 8.22 30.64 2.79
C VAL A 339 8.43 29.36 3.59
N ILE A 340 7.52 28.40 3.49
CA ILE A 340 7.67 27.07 4.09
C ILE A 340 8.25 26.12 3.03
N SER A 341 9.46 25.64 3.27
CA SER A 341 10.17 24.71 2.37
C SER A 341 9.72 23.27 2.62
N ALA A 342 8.93 22.72 1.69
CA ALA A 342 8.46 21.33 1.68
C ALA A 342 9.00 20.57 0.45
N VAL A 343 10.29 20.75 0.15
CA VAL A 343 10.98 20.19 -1.05
C VAL A 343 11.53 18.78 -0.84
N GLY A 344 11.09 18.12 0.19
CA GLY A 344 11.41 16.73 0.55
C GLY A 344 12.22 16.65 1.84
N GLU A 345 12.19 15.49 2.44
CA GLU A 345 12.94 15.13 3.64
C GLU A 345 14.09 14.19 3.24
N LYS A 346 15.11 14.11 4.10
CA LYS A 346 16.27 13.24 3.93
C LYS A 346 16.54 12.47 5.22
N VAL A 347 17.23 11.37 5.07
CA VAL A 347 17.71 10.58 6.19
C VAL A 347 19.00 11.20 6.75
N GLU A 348 19.18 11.14 8.06
CA GLU A 348 20.42 11.50 8.75
C GLU A 348 21.40 10.31 8.66
N SER A 349 22.16 10.23 7.57
CA SER A 349 23.06 9.09 7.29
C SER A 349 24.16 8.90 8.34
N GLU A 350 24.50 9.97 9.05
CA GLU A 350 25.49 9.98 10.12
C GLU A 350 25.15 8.98 11.26
N ILE A 351 23.85 8.73 11.47
CA ILE A 351 23.36 7.75 12.46
C ILE A 351 23.84 6.32 12.12
N PHE A 352 23.92 6.01 10.83
CA PHE A 352 24.35 4.69 10.35
C PHE A 352 25.86 4.56 10.29
N THR A 353 26.52 5.56 9.72
CA THR A 353 27.99 5.54 9.54
C THR A 353 28.75 5.55 10.86
N ALA A 354 28.19 6.15 11.93
CA ALA A 354 28.74 6.12 13.27
C ALA A 354 28.88 4.67 13.85
N ASP A 355 28.01 3.76 13.42
CA ASP A 355 28.03 2.33 13.81
C ASP A 355 28.66 1.45 12.71
N GLY A 356 29.36 2.03 11.71
CA GLY A 356 30.00 1.28 10.63
C GLY A 356 29.05 0.68 9.62
N ILE A 357 27.80 1.16 9.57
CA ILE A 357 26.81 0.73 8.60
C ILE A 357 27.02 1.47 7.29
N GLU A 358 27.16 0.72 6.19
CA GLU A 358 27.29 1.27 4.83
C GLU A 358 25.98 1.87 4.33
N VAL A 359 26.11 2.97 3.60
CA VAL A 359 25.00 3.68 2.96
C VAL A 359 25.28 3.90 1.47
N ASP A 360 24.21 3.97 0.67
CA ASP A 360 24.30 4.25 -0.77
C ASP A 360 24.64 5.73 -1.06
N GLY A 361 24.73 6.09 -2.35
CA GLY A 361 25.00 7.46 -2.79
C GLY A 361 23.92 8.49 -2.40
N LYS A 362 22.78 8.04 -1.83
CA LYS A 362 21.74 8.90 -1.26
C LYS A 362 21.78 8.94 0.26
N GLY A 363 22.71 8.24 0.91
CA GLY A 363 22.85 8.14 2.35
C GLY A 363 21.86 7.15 2.99
N LEU A 364 21.37 6.16 2.24
CA LEU A 364 20.39 5.18 2.70
C LEU A 364 21.06 3.81 2.94
N PRO A 365 20.84 3.16 4.09
CA PRO A 365 21.32 1.80 4.34
C PRO A 365 20.48 0.77 3.57
N ALA A 366 21.04 -0.41 3.35
CA ALA A 366 20.28 -1.57 2.86
C ALA A 366 19.36 -2.13 3.96
N PHE A 367 18.31 -2.88 3.56
CA PHE A 367 17.43 -3.57 4.51
C PHE A 367 18.23 -4.51 5.44
N ARG A 368 19.05 -5.40 4.87
CA ARG A 368 20.10 -6.13 5.59
C ARG A 368 21.39 -5.35 5.40
N THR A 369 21.90 -4.81 6.51
CA THR A 369 23.13 -4.02 6.44
C THR A 369 24.37 -4.90 6.30
N ASN A 370 25.54 -4.29 6.10
CA ASN A 370 26.83 -4.98 6.14
C ASN A 370 27.20 -5.48 7.56
N VAL A 371 26.49 -5.02 8.60
CA VAL A 371 26.72 -5.44 9.98
C VAL A 371 25.76 -6.58 10.33
N GLU A 372 26.30 -7.74 10.67
CA GLU A 372 25.51 -8.94 11.00
C GLU A 372 24.47 -8.67 12.11
N GLY A 373 23.24 -9.14 11.90
CA GLY A 373 22.13 -8.96 12.83
C GLY A 373 21.53 -7.55 12.84
N VAL A 374 21.99 -6.63 11.96
CA VAL A 374 21.52 -5.25 11.89
C VAL A 374 20.74 -5.01 10.62
N PHE A 375 19.56 -4.42 10.78
CA PHE A 375 18.58 -4.14 9.70
C PHE A 375 18.11 -2.69 9.76
N ALA A 376 17.60 -2.20 8.64
CA ALA A 376 16.96 -0.89 8.55
C ALA A 376 15.63 -0.99 7.80
N GLY A 377 14.67 -0.12 8.12
CA GLY A 377 13.36 -0.12 7.43
C GLY A 377 12.61 1.20 7.57
N GLY A 378 11.49 1.31 6.84
CA GLY A 378 10.72 2.53 6.74
C GLY A 378 11.49 3.65 6.05
N ASP A 379 11.17 4.89 6.40
CA ASP A 379 11.82 6.06 5.79
C ASP A 379 13.33 6.09 6.02
N ALA A 380 13.83 5.45 7.06
CA ALA A 380 15.26 5.30 7.33
C ALA A 380 16.03 4.60 6.19
N MET A 381 15.39 3.68 5.49
CA MET A 381 15.96 2.91 4.39
C MET A 381 15.47 3.39 3.01
N ARG A 382 14.22 3.83 2.91
CA ARG A 382 13.59 4.17 1.63
C ARG A 382 13.68 5.64 1.27
N GLY A 383 14.02 6.51 2.23
CA GLY A 383 13.64 7.91 2.20
C GLY A 383 12.13 8.06 2.50
N PRO A 384 11.58 9.29 2.45
CA PRO A 384 10.18 9.55 2.77
C PRO A 384 9.22 8.67 1.97
N ALA A 385 8.41 7.87 2.68
CA ALA A 385 7.50 6.88 2.13
C ALA A 385 6.16 6.88 2.90
N THR A 386 5.35 5.85 2.73
CA THR A 386 4.06 5.74 3.43
C THR A 386 4.17 4.87 4.69
N VAL A 387 3.32 5.13 5.68
CA VAL A 387 3.24 4.31 6.91
C VAL A 387 3.07 2.82 6.58
N VAL A 388 2.25 2.49 5.58
CA VAL A 388 1.98 1.09 5.23
C VAL A 388 3.19 0.40 4.58
N GLU A 389 4.06 1.13 3.89
CA GLU A 389 5.34 0.61 3.38
C GLU A 389 6.31 0.35 4.54
N GLY A 390 6.34 1.24 5.54
CA GLY A 390 7.10 1.01 6.78
C GLY A 390 6.61 -0.22 7.56
N ILE A 391 5.29 -0.48 7.58
CA ILE A 391 4.74 -1.72 8.17
C ILE A 391 5.19 -2.95 7.37
N ALA A 392 5.26 -2.88 6.04
CA ALA A 392 5.77 -3.99 5.22
C ALA A 392 7.23 -4.32 5.54
N ASP A 393 8.08 -3.31 5.70
CA ASP A 393 9.48 -3.51 6.11
C ASP A 393 9.57 -4.14 7.50
N ALA A 394 8.72 -3.71 8.42
CA ALA A 394 8.61 -4.30 9.76
C ALA A 394 8.18 -5.78 9.73
N GLN A 395 7.29 -6.17 8.81
CA GLN A 395 6.93 -7.57 8.58
C GLN A 395 8.13 -8.37 8.05
N TRP A 396 8.89 -7.82 7.09
CA TRP A 396 10.08 -8.47 6.55
C TRP A 396 11.14 -8.66 7.64
N PHE A 397 11.35 -7.64 8.48
CA PHE A 397 12.24 -7.75 9.62
C PHE A 397 11.79 -8.84 10.60
N ALA A 398 10.52 -8.83 11.01
CA ALA A 398 9.99 -9.84 11.92
C ALA A 398 10.13 -11.26 11.34
N ASN A 399 9.84 -11.46 10.05
CA ASN A 399 10.03 -12.75 9.39
C ASN A 399 11.50 -13.19 9.37
N ALA A 400 12.44 -12.25 9.19
CA ALA A 400 13.87 -12.54 9.25
C ALA A 400 14.32 -12.96 10.67
N VAL A 401 13.80 -12.31 11.71
CA VAL A 401 14.07 -12.65 13.11
C VAL A 401 13.44 -13.99 13.52
N ILE A 402 12.21 -14.26 13.08
CA ILE A 402 11.46 -15.49 13.39
C ILE A 402 12.04 -16.68 12.61
N GLY A 403 12.63 -16.44 11.43
CA GLY A 403 13.15 -17.47 10.53
C GLY A 403 12.13 -18.01 9.53
N GLU A 404 10.89 -17.57 9.61
CA GLU A 404 9.81 -17.92 8.68
C GLU A 404 8.80 -16.79 8.51
N ALA A 405 8.06 -16.82 7.40
CA ALA A 405 6.96 -15.89 7.19
C ALA A 405 5.78 -16.22 8.12
N HIS A 406 5.20 -15.18 8.70
CA HIS A 406 3.99 -15.33 9.51
C HIS A 406 2.86 -15.96 8.69
N LYS A 407 2.37 -17.10 9.13
CA LYS A 407 1.27 -17.83 8.51
C LYS A 407 0.03 -17.71 9.40
N TYR A 408 -1.07 -17.30 8.80
CA TYR A 408 -2.38 -17.40 9.45
C TYR A 408 -3.43 -17.78 8.42
N ALA A 409 -4.47 -18.46 8.87
CA ALA A 409 -5.61 -18.81 8.02
C ALA A 409 -6.72 -17.78 8.19
N VAL A 410 -7.21 -17.23 7.08
CA VAL A 410 -8.42 -16.41 7.10
C VAL A 410 -9.60 -17.29 7.51
N PRO A 411 -10.32 -16.95 8.60
CA PRO A 411 -11.43 -17.76 9.07
C PRO A 411 -12.54 -17.87 8.00
N ALA A 412 -13.11 -19.07 7.82
CA ALA A 412 -14.15 -19.31 6.81
C ALA A 412 -15.35 -18.34 6.95
N HIS A 413 -15.75 -18.00 8.17
CA HIS A 413 -16.86 -17.06 8.42
C HIS A 413 -16.57 -15.61 8.01
N ALA A 414 -15.29 -15.25 7.76
CA ALA A 414 -14.90 -13.95 7.23
C ALA A 414 -15.08 -13.84 5.71
N ARG A 415 -15.28 -14.96 5.02
CA ARG A 415 -15.48 -14.96 3.56
C ARG A 415 -16.96 -14.81 3.21
N ALA A 416 -17.22 -14.17 2.09
CA ALA A 416 -18.55 -14.17 1.48
C ALA A 416 -18.82 -15.51 0.79
N GLY A 417 -20.09 -15.95 0.77
CA GLY A 417 -20.52 -17.04 -0.08
C GLY A 417 -20.55 -16.61 -1.55
N ARG A 418 -20.43 -17.57 -2.50
CA ARG A 418 -20.46 -17.26 -3.93
C ARG A 418 -21.78 -16.61 -4.37
N ALA A 419 -22.92 -17.13 -3.92
CA ALA A 419 -24.22 -16.56 -4.26
C ALA A 419 -24.35 -15.10 -3.80
N ASP A 420 -23.86 -14.80 -2.58
CA ASP A 420 -23.82 -13.46 -2.01
C ASP A 420 -22.86 -12.56 -2.79
N ALA A 421 -21.70 -13.07 -3.21
CA ALA A 421 -20.75 -12.33 -4.03
C ALA A 421 -21.33 -11.99 -5.43
N ILE A 422 -22.08 -12.91 -6.04
CA ILE A 422 -22.75 -12.66 -7.33
C ILE A 422 -23.89 -11.66 -7.16
N ALA A 423 -24.66 -11.75 -6.08
CA ALA A 423 -25.77 -10.83 -5.81
C ALA A 423 -25.31 -9.37 -5.60
N LYS A 424 -24.07 -9.15 -5.19
CA LYS A 424 -23.47 -7.81 -5.05
C LYS A 424 -23.04 -7.17 -6.39
N LYS A 425 -22.95 -7.97 -7.47
CA LYS A 425 -22.64 -7.42 -8.79
C LYS A 425 -23.83 -6.59 -9.26
N GLY A 426 -23.54 -5.40 -9.79
CA GLY A 426 -24.56 -4.47 -10.24
C GLY A 426 -25.27 -3.66 -9.14
N VAL A 427 -24.97 -3.89 -7.84
CA VAL A 427 -25.45 -3.03 -6.76
C VAL A 427 -24.67 -1.72 -6.78
N LEU A 428 -25.37 -0.61 -7.10
CA LEU A 428 -24.81 0.73 -7.16
C LEU A 428 -24.84 1.43 -5.79
N CYS A 429 -24.08 2.50 -5.65
CA CYS A 429 -23.95 3.26 -4.41
C CYS A 429 -25.30 3.67 -3.81
N GLU A 430 -26.24 4.10 -4.65
CA GLU A 430 -27.57 4.58 -4.25
C GLU A 430 -28.46 3.51 -3.62
N SER A 431 -28.24 2.25 -3.99
CA SER A 431 -29.01 1.11 -3.46
C SER A 431 -28.30 0.34 -2.33
N ALA A 432 -27.03 0.63 -2.07
CA ALA A 432 -26.25 -0.02 -1.04
C ALA A 432 -26.55 0.55 0.35
N LYS A 433 -26.73 -0.33 1.34
CA LYS A 433 -26.93 0.06 2.75
C LYS A 433 -25.62 0.38 3.48
N CYS A 434 -24.52 -0.19 3.01
CA CYS A 434 -23.19 0.04 3.56
C CYS A 434 -22.10 -0.29 2.52
N GLU A 435 -20.87 0.09 2.79
CA GLU A 435 -19.71 -0.19 1.91
C GLU A 435 -19.47 -1.68 1.67
N GLY A 436 -19.89 -2.54 2.61
CA GLY A 436 -19.81 -3.99 2.44
C GLY A 436 -20.73 -4.54 1.34
N ASP A 437 -21.85 -3.87 1.07
CA ASP A 437 -22.75 -4.25 -0.03
C ASP A 437 -22.15 -3.86 -1.38
N ARG A 438 -21.36 -2.79 -1.42
CA ARG A 438 -20.63 -2.34 -2.61
C ARG A 438 -19.40 -3.20 -2.92
N CYS A 439 -18.84 -3.90 -1.93
CA CYS A 439 -17.67 -4.74 -2.13
C CYS A 439 -18.01 -5.98 -2.97
N LEU A 440 -17.39 -6.09 -4.15
CA LEU A 440 -17.64 -7.19 -5.10
C LEU A 440 -17.03 -8.53 -4.66
N THR A 441 -16.29 -8.57 -3.55
CA THR A 441 -15.62 -9.78 -3.05
C THR A 441 -14.84 -10.51 -4.16
N CYS A 442 -13.97 -9.78 -4.85
CA CYS A 442 -13.24 -10.24 -6.05
C CYS A 442 -12.34 -11.46 -5.80
N ASN A 443 -12.04 -11.78 -4.54
CA ASN A 443 -11.35 -13.00 -4.13
C ASN A 443 -12.25 -14.26 -4.06
N VAL A 444 -13.56 -14.10 -4.25
CA VAL A 444 -14.51 -15.20 -4.33
C VAL A 444 -14.99 -15.40 -5.76
N VAL A 445 -15.32 -14.29 -6.44
CA VAL A 445 -15.78 -14.30 -7.83
C VAL A 445 -15.27 -13.05 -8.55
N CYS A 446 -14.25 -13.18 -9.39
CA CYS A 446 -13.82 -12.11 -10.28
C CYS A 446 -14.58 -12.16 -11.62
N GLN A 447 -14.40 -13.18 -12.41
CA GLN A 447 -14.97 -13.51 -13.73
C GLN A 447 -15.23 -12.33 -14.70
N VAL A 448 -14.57 -11.19 -14.52
CA VAL A 448 -14.74 -10.00 -15.40
C VAL A 448 -14.46 -10.35 -16.87
N CYS A 449 -13.43 -11.16 -17.12
CA CYS A 449 -13.07 -11.59 -18.48
C CYS A 449 -14.15 -12.47 -19.14
N ALA A 450 -14.93 -13.22 -18.35
CA ALA A 450 -16.08 -13.97 -18.85
C ALA A 450 -17.29 -13.05 -19.09
N ASP A 451 -17.54 -12.13 -18.15
CA ASP A 451 -18.68 -11.19 -18.23
C ASP A 451 -18.59 -10.23 -19.45
N VAL A 452 -17.38 -9.78 -19.81
CA VAL A 452 -17.18 -8.82 -20.91
C VAL A 452 -16.88 -9.47 -22.26
N CYS A 453 -16.79 -10.80 -22.31
CA CYS A 453 -16.48 -11.51 -23.55
C CYS A 453 -17.74 -11.61 -24.45
N PRO A 454 -17.80 -10.93 -25.62
CA PRO A 454 -18.97 -10.97 -26.48
C PRO A 454 -19.22 -12.36 -27.06
N ASN A 455 -18.15 -13.12 -27.29
CA ASN A 455 -18.22 -14.46 -27.86
C ASN A 455 -18.29 -15.57 -26.78
N ARG A 456 -18.29 -15.20 -25.49
CA ARG A 456 -18.28 -16.14 -24.36
C ARG A 456 -17.10 -17.14 -24.39
N ALA A 457 -15.97 -16.73 -24.98
CA ALA A 457 -14.77 -17.57 -25.07
C ALA A 457 -14.07 -17.78 -23.72
N ASN A 458 -14.34 -16.94 -22.72
CA ASN A 458 -13.87 -17.18 -21.35
C ASN A 458 -15.02 -17.76 -20.53
N VAL A 459 -14.84 -18.96 -20.02
CA VAL A 459 -15.88 -19.75 -19.33
C VAL A 459 -15.47 -19.95 -17.88
N VAL A 460 -16.40 -19.75 -16.95
CA VAL A 460 -16.20 -20.07 -15.52
C VAL A 460 -16.45 -21.54 -15.31
N VAL A 461 -15.41 -22.28 -14.90
CA VAL A 461 -15.47 -23.71 -14.58
C VAL A 461 -15.56 -23.88 -13.07
N GLU A 462 -16.56 -24.58 -12.60
CA GLU A 462 -16.75 -24.93 -11.18
C GLU A 462 -16.09 -26.27 -10.89
N LEU A 463 -15.09 -26.26 -10.00
CA LEU A 463 -14.33 -27.43 -9.60
C LEU A 463 -15.08 -28.27 -8.53
N PRO A 464 -14.75 -29.55 -8.35
CA PRO A 464 -15.42 -30.43 -7.38
C PRO A 464 -15.35 -29.94 -5.92
N ASP A 465 -14.31 -29.19 -5.56
CA ASP A 465 -14.09 -28.60 -4.24
C ASP A 465 -14.81 -27.24 -4.04
N GLY A 466 -15.61 -26.81 -5.02
CA GLY A 466 -16.36 -25.55 -5.00
C GLY A 466 -15.53 -24.32 -5.38
N ARG A 467 -14.25 -24.47 -5.72
CA ARG A 467 -13.46 -23.40 -6.36
C ARG A 467 -13.92 -23.20 -7.80
N HIS A 468 -13.51 -22.10 -8.37
CA HIS A 468 -13.84 -21.71 -9.75
C HIS A 468 -12.56 -21.29 -10.46
N GLU A 469 -12.47 -21.66 -11.74
CA GLU A 469 -11.38 -21.26 -12.61
C GLU A 469 -11.90 -20.72 -13.94
N ILE A 470 -11.08 -19.97 -14.64
CA ILE A 470 -11.41 -19.46 -15.96
C ILE A 470 -10.75 -20.34 -17.02
N LEU A 471 -11.58 -20.96 -17.83
CA LEU A 471 -11.16 -21.64 -19.06
C LEU A 471 -11.28 -20.68 -20.22
N HIS A 472 -10.26 -20.56 -21.04
CA HIS A 472 -10.34 -19.93 -22.35
C HIS A 472 -10.66 -20.99 -23.41
N VAL A 473 -11.58 -20.71 -24.32
CA VAL A 473 -11.97 -21.60 -25.42
C VAL A 473 -11.53 -20.97 -26.74
N ASP A 474 -10.45 -21.47 -27.29
CA ASP A 474 -9.78 -20.90 -28.45
C ASP A 474 -10.70 -20.65 -29.65
N ARG A 475 -11.43 -21.67 -30.10
CA ARG A 475 -12.36 -21.60 -31.24
C ARG A 475 -13.48 -20.56 -31.13
N MET A 476 -13.76 -20.09 -29.93
CA MET A 476 -14.79 -19.09 -29.66
C MET A 476 -14.21 -17.66 -29.61
N CYS A 477 -12.90 -17.52 -29.57
CA CYS A 477 -12.20 -16.26 -29.42
C CYS A 477 -11.95 -15.60 -30.79
N ASN A 478 -12.22 -14.32 -30.91
CA ASN A 478 -11.84 -13.49 -32.05
C ASN A 478 -10.76 -12.45 -31.69
N GLU A 479 -10.09 -12.63 -30.56
CA GLU A 479 -9.03 -11.74 -30.04
C GLU A 479 -9.40 -10.25 -29.99
N CYS A 480 -10.66 -9.91 -29.72
CA CYS A 480 -11.13 -8.52 -29.67
C CYS A 480 -10.50 -7.67 -28.55
N GLY A 481 -9.81 -8.28 -27.59
CA GLY A 481 -9.11 -7.60 -26.52
C GLY A 481 -9.97 -7.13 -25.34
N ASN A 482 -11.28 -7.26 -25.35
CA ASN A 482 -12.16 -6.78 -24.28
C ASN A 482 -11.76 -7.35 -22.92
N CYS A 483 -11.49 -8.65 -22.84
CA CYS A 483 -11.08 -9.29 -21.59
C CYS A 483 -9.75 -8.72 -21.06
N ALA A 484 -8.83 -8.32 -21.93
CA ALA A 484 -7.57 -7.67 -21.54
C ALA A 484 -7.82 -6.24 -21.04
N ILE A 485 -8.71 -5.47 -21.70
CA ILE A 485 -9.02 -4.08 -21.31
C ILE A 485 -9.61 -4.03 -19.91
N PHE A 486 -10.57 -4.90 -19.61
CA PHE A 486 -11.30 -4.92 -18.34
C PHE A 486 -10.65 -5.77 -17.24
N CYS A 487 -9.60 -6.55 -17.55
CA CYS A 487 -8.87 -7.29 -16.53
C CYS A 487 -8.24 -6.33 -15.51
N PRO A 488 -8.43 -6.54 -14.20
CA PRO A 488 -7.78 -5.72 -13.17
C PRO A 488 -6.27 -5.94 -13.06
N TYR A 489 -5.74 -6.98 -13.71
CA TYR A 489 -4.31 -7.26 -13.85
C TYR A 489 -3.78 -6.74 -15.18
N ASP A 490 -2.47 -6.65 -15.33
CA ASP A 490 -1.80 -6.34 -16.60
C ASP A 490 -1.68 -7.59 -17.47
N SER A 491 -2.83 -8.10 -17.88
CA SER A 491 -2.97 -9.42 -18.48
C SER A 491 -3.96 -9.41 -19.64
N ALA A 492 -3.77 -10.36 -20.53
CA ALA A 492 -4.66 -10.68 -21.64
C ALA A 492 -5.26 -12.10 -21.43
N PRO A 493 -6.39 -12.25 -20.71
CA PRO A 493 -6.94 -13.55 -20.35
C PRO A 493 -7.09 -14.53 -21.51
N TYR A 494 -7.33 -14.03 -22.73
CA TYR A 494 -7.39 -14.85 -23.94
C TYR A 494 -6.04 -15.50 -24.32
N ARG A 495 -4.92 -15.05 -23.72
CA ARG A 495 -3.57 -15.62 -23.88
C ARG A 495 -3.00 -16.20 -22.60
N ASP A 496 -3.38 -15.60 -21.46
CA ASP A 496 -2.73 -15.88 -20.18
C ASP A 496 -3.50 -16.94 -19.37
N LYS A 497 -4.75 -17.31 -19.77
CA LYS A 497 -5.54 -18.36 -19.12
C LYS A 497 -5.41 -19.71 -19.81
N PHE A 498 -5.62 -20.79 -19.03
CA PHE A 498 -5.54 -22.15 -19.55
C PHE A 498 -6.58 -22.34 -20.66
N THR A 499 -6.14 -22.81 -21.82
CA THR A 499 -6.91 -22.79 -23.08
C THR A 499 -7.34 -24.18 -23.50
N LEU A 500 -8.62 -24.33 -23.88
CA LEU A 500 -9.17 -25.50 -24.55
C LEU A 500 -9.05 -25.30 -26.06
N PHE A 501 -8.29 -26.18 -26.72
CA PHE A 501 -8.18 -26.26 -28.18
C PHE A 501 -9.09 -27.36 -28.72
N LYS A 502 -9.66 -27.13 -29.90
CA LYS A 502 -10.52 -28.12 -30.58
C LYS A 502 -9.77 -28.93 -31.62
N THR A 503 -8.78 -28.32 -32.28
CA THR A 503 -8.04 -28.93 -33.39
C THR A 503 -6.54 -28.91 -33.14
N ARG A 504 -5.83 -29.80 -33.80
CA ARG A 504 -4.36 -29.85 -33.77
C ARG A 504 -3.75 -28.56 -34.38
N GLU A 505 -4.35 -28.05 -35.45
CA GLU A 505 -3.94 -26.79 -36.08
C GLU A 505 -4.01 -25.63 -35.10
N GLY A 506 -5.19 -25.41 -34.47
CA GLY A 506 -5.36 -24.34 -33.48
C GLY A 506 -4.40 -24.47 -32.31
N PHE A 507 -4.11 -25.70 -31.86
CA PHE A 507 -3.12 -25.94 -30.82
C PHE A 507 -1.70 -25.56 -31.28
N ASP A 508 -1.30 -25.92 -32.49
CA ASP A 508 0.06 -25.68 -33.01
C ASP A 508 0.28 -24.22 -33.42
N GLU A 509 -0.75 -23.52 -33.94
CA GLU A 509 -0.70 -22.09 -34.30
C GLU A 509 -0.58 -21.21 -33.06
N SER A 510 -1.21 -21.58 -31.96
CA SER A 510 -1.21 -20.82 -30.70
C SER A 510 0.00 -21.16 -29.83
N VAL A 511 1.19 -20.74 -30.24
CA VAL A 511 2.48 -21.11 -29.60
C VAL A 511 2.65 -20.61 -28.17
N ASN A 512 1.91 -19.60 -27.74
CA ASN A 512 2.08 -18.93 -26.44
C ASN A 512 1.03 -19.31 -25.38
N ASN A 513 -0.11 -19.89 -25.78
CA ASN A 513 -1.17 -20.24 -24.83
C ASN A 513 -0.87 -21.59 -24.20
N GLN A 514 -0.81 -21.62 -22.88
CA GLN A 514 -0.86 -22.88 -22.12
C GLN A 514 -2.28 -23.44 -22.17
N GLY A 515 -2.41 -24.74 -22.33
CA GLY A 515 -3.74 -25.35 -22.49
C GLY A 515 -3.70 -26.81 -22.90
N PHE A 516 -4.82 -27.33 -23.34
CA PHE A 516 -4.94 -28.73 -23.73
C PHE A 516 -5.85 -28.94 -24.95
N LEU A 517 -5.55 -30.01 -25.68
CA LEU A 517 -6.34 -30.54 -26.79
C LEU A 517 -6.84 -31.94 -26.42
N PRO A 518 -8.13 -32.21 -26.36
CA PRO A 518 -8.66 -33.57 -26.18
C PRO A 518 -8.30 -34.49 -27.33
N LEU A 519 -7.77 -35.68 -27.03
CA LEU A 519 -7.41 -36.71 -28.02
C LEU A 519 -8.43 -37.85 -28.08
N GLY A 520 -9.47 -37.81 -27.25
CA GLY A 520 -10.49 -38.81 -27.10
C GLY A 520 -10.40 -39.57 -25.77
N GLY A 521 -11.56 -39.95 -25.22
CA GLY A 521 -11.64 -40.50 -23.87
C GLY A 521 -11.08 -39.54 -22.83
N ARG A 522 -10.12 -39.98 -22.02
CA ARG A 522 -9.44 -39.15 -21.02
C ARG A 522 -7.98 -38.84 -21.40
N LYS A 523 -7.64 -38.93 -22.68
CA LYS A 523 -6.32 -38.56 -23.19
C LYS A 523 -6.32 -37.14 -23.71
N VAL A 524 -5.28 -36.39 -23.38
CA VAL A 524 -5.11 -35.00 -23.77
C VAL A 524 -3.67 -34.72 -24.20
N LEU A 525 -3.50 -33.84 -25.18
CA LEU A 525 -2.21 -33.20 -25.47
C LEU A 525 -2.17 -31.89 -24.71
N VAL A 526 -1.14 -31.68 -23.90
CA VAL A 526 -1.02 -30.54 -23.02
C VAL A 526 0.19 -29.68 -23.37
N ARG A 527 0.03 -28.36 -23.36
CA ARG A 527 1.12 -27.39 -23.34
C ARG A 527 1.15 -26.69 -21.99
N LEU A 528 2.23 -26.90 -21.23
CA LEU A 528 2.42 -26.34 -19.89
C LEU A 528 3.91 -26.00 -19.69
N ASP A 529 4.21 -24.79 -19.21
CA ASP A 529 5.56 -24.30 -18.91
C ASP A 529 6.58 -24.54 -20.04
N GLY A 530 6.14 -24.28 -21.28
CA GLY A 530 6.95 -24.42 -22.49
C GLY A 530 7.15 -25.87 -22.97
N LYS A 531 6.55 -26.86 -22.30
CA LYS A 531 6.60 -28.28 -22.71
C LYS A 531 5.29 -28.69 -23.37
N VAL A 532 5.38 -29.61 -24.33
CA VAL A 532 4.23 -30.26 -24.95
C VAL A 532 4.34 -31.76 -24.72
N PHE A 533 3.31 -32.37 -24.15
CA PHE A 533 3.27 -33.78 -23.83
C PHE A 533 1.85 -34.34 -23.85
N GLU A 534 1.69 -35.63 -24.04
CA GLU A 534 0.44 -36.34 -23.90
C GLU A 534 0.26 -36.80 -22.45
N ALA A 535 -0.94 -36.68 -21.93
CA ALA A 535 -1.33 -37.19 -20.61
C ALA A 535 -2.58 -38.05 -20.72
N ASP A 536 -2.56 -39.19 -20.02
CA ASP A 536 -3.72 -40.06 -19.84
C ASP A 536 -4.21 -39.91 -18.40
N LEU A 537 -5.41 -39.33 -18.23
CA LEU A 537 -5.97 -39.02 -16.92
C LEU A 537 -6.52 -40.24 -16.16
N ASP A 538 -6.49 -41.42 -16.79
CA ASP A 538 -6.81 -42.70 -16.13
C ASP A 538 -5.56 -43.40 -15.56
N SER A 539 -4.38 -42.86 -15.78
CA SER A 539 -3.09 -43.38 -15.33
C SER A 539 -2.23 -42.31 -14.68
N ALA A 540 -1.16 -42.73 -14.01
CA ALA A 540 -0.15 -41.79 -13.48
C ALA A 540 0.44 -40.93 -14.62
N ASN A 541 0.46 -39.61 -14.44
CA ASN A 541 0.93 -38.64 -15.42
C ASN A 541 1.69 -37.49 -14.73
N ASP A 542 2.33 -36.64 -15.53
CA ASP A 542 3.19 -35.55 -15.06
C ASP A 542 2.43 -34.22 -14.83
N LEU A 543 1.09 -34.21 -14.82
CA LEU A 543 0.30 -33.01 -14.60
C LEU A 543 0.31 -32.60 -13.11
N PRO A 544 0.40 -31.30 -12.81
CA PRO A 544 0.05 -30.80 -11.49
C PRO A 544 -1.40 -31.18 -11.15
N ALA A 545 -1.65 -31.60 -9.91
CA ALA A 545 -2.94 -32.13 -9.47
C ALA A 545 -4.12 -31.17 -9.69
N ASP A 546 -3.92 -29.88 -9.57
CA ASP A 546 -4.94 -28.85 -9.81
C ASP A 546 -5.28 -28.71 -11.30
N ILE A 547 -4.29 -28.81 -12.19
CA ILE A 547 -4.46 -28.81 -13.65
C ILE A 547 -5.18 -30.09 -14.09
N GLU A 548 -4.80 -31.24 -13.55
CA GLU A 548 -5.47 -32.53 -13.83
C GLU A 548 -6.95 -32.48 -13.45
N VAL A 549 -7.26 -32.04 -12.23
CA VAL A 549 -8.66 -31.88 -11.75
C VAL A 549 -9.43 -30.90 -12.64
N PHE A 550 -8.78 -29.83 -13.09
CA PHE A 550 -9.40 -28.84 -13.98
C PHE A 550 -9.75 -29.45 -15.34
N ILE A 551 -8.78 -30.11 -16.00
CA ILE A 551 -8.99 -30.77 -17.30
C ILE A 551 -10.10 -31.83 -17.17
N LEU A 552 -10.02 -32.69 -16.17
CA LEU A 552 -11.00 -33.74 -15.93
C LEU A 552 -12.40 -33.16 -15.72
N THR A 553 -12.52 -32.04 -15.00
CA THR A 553 -13.79 -31.36 -14.79
C THR A 553 -14.35 -30.83 -16.12
N VAL A 554 -13.50 -30.24 -16.98
CA VAL A 554 -13.93 -29.75 -18.30
C VAL A 554 -14.41 -30.92 -19.17
N LEU A 555 -13.64 -32.01 -19.24
CA LEU A 555 -13.98 -33.21 -20.05
C LEU A 555 -15.28 -33.91 -19.59
N THR A 556 -15.67 -33.77 -18.32
CA THR A 556 -16.82 -34.47 -17.77
C THR A 556 -18.08 -33.62 -17.60
N LYS A 557 -17.91 -32.36 -17.18
CA LYS A 557 -19.05 -31.45 -16.88
C LYS A 557 -19.31 -30.40 -17.94
N TYR A 558 -18.33 -30.07 -18.77
CA TYR A 558 -18.40 -29.01 -19.78
C TYR A 558 -18.25 -29.56 -21.19
N THR A 559 -18.77 -30.77 -21.45
CA THR A 559 -18.66 -31.49 -22.73
C THR A 559 -19.17 -30.72 -23.93
N TYR A 560 -20.07 -29.75 -23.74
CA TYR A 560 -20.57 -28.87 -24.80
C TYR A 560 -19.49 -27.92 -25.37
N LEU A 561 -18.35 -27.79 -24.69
CA LEU A 561 -17.21 -26.99 -25.16
C LEU A 561 -16.23 -27.78 -26.03
N LEU A 562 -16.30 -29.12 -26.02
CA LEU A 562 -15.35 -30.01 -26.72
C LEU A 562 -15.57 -30.04 -28.23
#